data_a9241666ff5c3f8efdf6d63144a27ecc
#
_entry.id   a9241666ff5c3f8efdf6d63144a27ecc
#
_cell.length_a   1.000
_cell.length_b   1.000
_cell.length_c   1.000
_cell.angle_alpha   90.00
_cell.angle_beta   90.00
_cell.angle_gamma   90.00
#
_symmetry.space_group_name_H-M   'P 1'
#
loop_
_entity.id
_entity.type
_entity.pdbx_description
1 polymer ?
#
loop_
_entity_poly.entity_id
_entity_poly.type
_entity_poly.pdbx_seq_one_letter_code
_entity_poly.pdbx_strand_id
1 'polypeptide(L)'
;MPLHPAEAALWRASPLSHAVRGLASAGNVQRQRLASGLEVCLITNRQAPIVTTVLLYRVGGRDETAGRSGAAHFLEHMMFKGSANYGPGEIDRRTQAQGGSNNAFTSHDLTAYYFSFAADRWQEALAIERDRMTALTLDPAEVTSERQVILEELAMYRDEPWDALELAVQAELFPGHPYGVPVLGTEPDLAALDRESLAEFHQRFYRPANALLVVAGDIGPETAQRIEAEFAGLPSAAIARATVAGAPALDGARRLERRHGEVARIVLALPAPPPEHPDHPGLRLLATLLGGGRTSRLHRAFVDVGQLCLAASCGLAEAELAAHLACSFEVLPDGDEAEVERRLEDELAALRDQPVGDEELERGKQILVADWVFQQERIHQQAITAALALAHGDLEQPEKIVRRALEVDANALQDLARRYLDPRAGSVFGVSLPEDE
;
A
#
# COMPACT_ATOMS: atom_id res chain seq x y z
N MET A 1 35.08 -10.44 1.78
CA MET A 1 35.60 -11.80 1.52
C MET A 1 34.47 -12.62 0.94
N PRO A 2 34.64 -13.30 -0.19
CA PRO A 2 33.59 -14.21 -0.68
C PRO A 2 33.38 -15.32 0.34
N LEU A 3 32.12 -15.71 0.56
CA LEU A 3 31.76 -16.82 1.43
C LEU A 3 32.45 -18.11 0.93
N HIS A 4 32.95 -18.91 1.87
CA HIS A 4 33.50 -20.21 1.54
C HIS A 4 32.41 -21.06 0.85
N PRO A 5 32.74 -21.89 -0.21
CA PRO A 5 31.74 -22.68 -0.93
C PRO A 5 30.85 -23.57 -0.03
N ALA A 6 31.34 -24.00 1.14
CA ALA A 6 30.58 -24.72 2.14
C ALA A 6 29.56 -23.83 2.87
N GLU A 7 29.85 -22.57 3.09
CA GLU A 7 28.93 -21.58 3.69
C GLU A 7 27.85 -21.21 2.68
N ALA A 8 28.20 -21.07 1.40
CA ALA A 8 27.23 -20.86 0.31
C ALA A 8 26.32 -22.08 0.11
N ALA A 9 26.81 -23.30 0.36
CA ALA A 9 26.01 -24.53 0.30
C ALA A 9 25.08 -24.66 1.52
N LEU A 10 25.55 -24.30 2.71
CA LEU A 10 24.74 -24.19 3.93
C LEU A 10 23.64 -23.13 3.77
N TRP A 11 23.95 -22.08 3.04
CA TRP A 11 23.00 -21.01 2.73
C TRP A 11 21.90 -21.46 1.77
N ARG A 12 22.25 -22.20 0.70
CA ARG A 12 21.28 -22.81 -0.24
C ARG A 12 20.40 -23.89 0.39
N ALA A 13 20.88 -24.53 1.44
CA ALA A 13 20.13 -25.49 2.26
C ALA A 13 19.46 -24.84 3.48
N SER A 14 19.60 -23.52 3.64
CA SER A 14 19.14 -22.76 4.80
C SER A 14 17.63 -22.76 4.94
N PRO A 15 17.11 -22.71 6.17
CA PRO A 15 15.69 -22.64 6.50
C PRO A 15 14.93 -21.42 5.89
N LEU A 16 15.62 -20.50 5.21
CA LEU A 16 14.99 -19.34 4.56
C LEU A 16 14.02 -19.72 3.44
N SER A 17 14.32 -20.77 2.65
CA SER A 17 13.34 -21.30 1.69
C SER A 17 12.14 -21.95 2.37
N HIS A 18 12.30 -22.43 3.62
CA HIS A 18 11.22 -22.91 4.47
C HIS A 18 10.51 -21.78 5.23
N ALA A 19 11.19 -20.65 5.46
CA ALA A 19 10.62 -19.46 6.09
C ALA A 19 9.66 -18.70 5.16
N VAL A 20 9.86 -18.80 3.85
CA VAL A 20 8.91 -18.26 2.85
C VAL A 20 7.77 -19.27 2.68
N ARG A 21 7.06 -19.57 3.77
CA ARG A 21 5.77 -20.27 3.71
C ARG A 21 4.68 -19.21 3.79
N GLY A 22 3.87 -19.15 2.76
CA GLY A 22 2.74 -18.22 2.74
C GLY A 22 1.57 -18.73 3.58
N LEU A 23 0.62 -17.85 3.79
CA LEU A 23 -0.63 -18.12 4.49
C LEU A 23 -1.38 -19.33 3.88
N ALA A 24 -1.37 -19.47 2.55
CA ALA A 24 -2.03 -20.56 1.84
C ALA A 24 -1.37 -21.93 2.09
N SER A 25 -0.05 -21.99 2.29
CA SER A 25 0.70 -23.24 2.50
C SER A 25 0.59 -23.78 3.92
N ALA A 26 0.06 -23.00 4.87
CA ALA A 26 -0.09 -23.41 6.27
C ALA A 26 -1.27 -24.37 6.53
N GLY A 27 -2.11 -24.66 5.52
CA GLY A 27 -3.26 -25.57 5.66
C GLY A 27 -4.42 -25.03 6.52
N ASN A 28 -4.33 -23.80 6.97
CA ASN A 28 -5.24 -23.17 7.93
C ASN A 28 -6.18 -22.14 7.26
N VAL A 29 -6.26 -22.14 5.93
CA VAL A 29 -7.05 -21.17 5.17
C VAL A 29 -8.29 -21.86 4.59
N GLN A 30 -9.45 -21.24 4.82
CA GLN A 30 -10.71 -21.64 4.20
C GLN A 30 -11.26 -20.44 3.41
N ARG A 31 -11.75 -20.70 2.20
CA ARG A 31 -12.36 -19.67 1.33
C ARG A 31 -13.75 -20.11 0.94
N GLN A 32 -14.68 -19.16 0.96
CA GLN A 32 -16.04 -19.37 0.44
C GLN A 32 -16.58 -18.09 -0.16
N ARG A 33 -17.58 -18.21 -0.99
CA ARG A 33 -18.37 -17.10 -1.51
C ARG A 33 -19.82 -17.30 -1.06
N LEU A 34 -20.36 -16.30 -0.36
CA LEU A 34 -21.75 -16.35 0.12
C LEU A 34 -22.73 -16.12 -1.06
N ALA A 35 -24.00 -16.47 -0.84
CA ALA A 35 -25.06 -16.23 -1.81
C ALA A 35 -25.22 -14.75 -2.19
N SER A 36 -24.90 -13.84 -1.28
CA SER A 36 -24.84 -12.39 -1.52
C SER A 36 -23.71 -11.93 -2.44
N GLY A 37 -22.76 -12.83 -2.76
CA GLY A 37 -21.55 -12.51 -3.51
C GLY A 37 -20.36 -12.10 -2.66
N LEU A 38 -20.52 -11.93 -1.34
CA LEU A 38 -19.40 -11.64 -0.43
C LEU A 38 -18.38 -12.78 -0.45
N GLU A 39 -17.13 -12.43 -0.72
CA GLU A 39 -16.01 -13.35 -0.58
C GLU A 39 -15.56 -13.39 0.87
N VAL A 40 -15.32 -14.58 1.39
CA VAL A 40 -14.88 -14.79 2.79
C VAL A 40 -13.63 -15.64 2.79
N CYS A 41 -12.60 -15.17 3.52
CA CYS A 41 -11.37 -15.90 3.77
C CYS A 41 -11.16 -16.03 5.28
N LEU A 42 -11.02 -17.25 5.77
CA LEU A 42 -10.78 -17.58 7.17
C LEU A 42 -9.35 -18.10 7.31
N ILE A 43 -8.59 -17.51 8.22
CA ILE A 43 -7.21 -17.89 8.53
C ILE A 43 -7.12 -18.25 9.99
N THR A 44 -7.05 -19.55 10.29
CA THR A 44 -6.95 -20.02 11.69
C THR A 44 -5.51 -19.92 12.18
N ASN A 45 -5.29 -19.06 13.18
CA ASN A 45 -4.02 -18.91 13.87
C ASN A 45 -4.27 -18.78 15.39
N ARG A 46 -3.90 -19.81 16.14
CA ARG A 46 -4.14 -19.90 17.59
C ARG A 46 -2.92 -19.57 18.45
N GLN A 47 -1.95 -18.85 17.90
CA GLN A 47 -0.76 -18.44 18.66
C GLN A 47 -1.07 -17.39 19.73
N ALA A 48 -2.12 -16.59 19.51
CA ALA A 48 -2.62 -15.62 20.47
C ALA A 48 -4.16 -15.62 20.47
N PRO A 49 -4.84 -15.34 21.60
CA PRO A 49 -6.29 -15.28 21.67
C PRO A 49 -6.85 -13.97 21.09
N ILE A 50 -6.51 -13.69 19.85
CA ILE A 50 -6.86 -12.46 19.13
C ILE A 50 -7.49 -12.84 17.79
N VAL A 51 -8.45 -12.06 17.34
CA VAL A 51 -9.02 -12.14 15.99
C VAL A 51 -8.98 -10.75 15.36
N THR A 52 -8.50 -10.69 14.13
CA THR A 52 -8.57 -9.52 13.26
C THR A 52 -9.53 -9.79 12.12
N THR A 53 -10.47 -8.88 11.89
CA THR A 53 -11.34 -8.85 10.72
C THR A 53 -10.91 -7.73 9.78
N VAL A 54 -10.91 -7.97 8.47
CA VAL A 54 -10.69 -6.97 7.44
C VAL A 54 -11.83 -7.07 6.45
N LEU A 55 -12.67 -6.05 6.36
CA LEU A 55 -13.64 -5.90 5.27
C LEU A 55 -13.08 -4.92 4.24
N LEU A 56 -12.79 -5.43 3.07
CA LEU A 56 -12.22 -4.69 1.95
C LEU A 56 -13.26 -4.56 0.84
N TYR A 57 -13.43 -3.35 0.33
CA TYR A 57 -14.20 -3.06 -0.88
C TYR A 57 -13.24 -2.77 -2.03
N ARG A 58 -13.48 -3.38 -3.20
CA ARG A 58 -12.72 -3.12 -4.42
C ARG A 58 -13.19 -1.82 -5.05
N VAL A 59 -12.92 -0.71 -4.37
CA VAL A 59 -13.24 0.66 -4.79
C VAL A 59 -12.30 1.63 -4.09
N GLY A 60 -11.79 2.60 -4.84
CA GLY A 60 -10.91 3.64 -4.33
C GLY A 60 -10.92 4.86 -5.24
N GLY A 61 -9.91 5.71 -5.13
CA GLY A 61 -9.84 6.97 -5.88
C GLY A 61 -9.95 6.83 -7.40
N ARG A 62 -9.50 5.72 -7.97
CA ARG A 62 -9.59 5.49 -9.43
C ARG A 62 -11.02 5.23 -9.96
N ASP A 63 -11.94 4.89 -9.07
CA ASP A 63 -13.33 4.60 -9.42
C ASP A 63 -14.23 5.84 -9.34
N GLU A 64 -13.65 6.97 -8.97
CA GLU A 64 -14.34 8.26 -8.82
C GLU A 64 -14.63 8.88 -10.18
N THR A 65 -15.64 9.73 -10.20
CA THR A 65 -16.02 10.46 -11.42
C THR A 65 -15.26 11.80 -11.46
N ALA A 66 -14.85 12.23 -12.63
CA ALA A 66 -14.22 13.54 -12.82
C ALA A 66 -15.06 14.66 -12.18
N GLY A 67 -14.41 15.54 -11.41
CA GLY A 67 -15.07 16.60 -10.65
C GLY A 67 -15.66 16.14 -9.29
N ARG A 68 -15.36 14.91 -8.86
CA ARG A 68 -15.79 14.33 -7.57
C ARG A 68 -14.68 13.52 -6.91
N SER A 69 -13.42 13.94 -7.07
CA SER A 69 -12.29 13.27 -6.43
C SER A 69 -12.35 13.41 -4.91
N GLY A 70 -11.91 12.37 -4.20
CA GLY A 70 -11.97 12.27 -2.75
C GLY A 70 -13.25 11.60 -2.20
N ALA A 71 -14.17 11.16 -3.07
CA ALA A 71 -15.42 10.52 -2.63
C ALA A 71 -15.19 9.20 -1.86
N ALA A 72 -14.21 8.40 -2.26
CA ALA A 72 -13.86 7.14 -1.59
C ALA A 72 -13.31 7.40 -0.18
N HIS A 73 -12.38 8.34 -0.05
CA HIS A 73 -11.80 8.75 1.22
C HIS A 73 -12.85 9.44 2.12
N PHE A 74 -13.68 10.32 1.56
CA PHE A 74 -14.77 10.93 2.32
C PHE A 74 -15.73 9.88 2.88
N LEU A 75 -16.08 8.86 2.10
CA LEU A 75 -16.91 7.76 2.60
C LEU A 75 -16.21 6.94 3.66
N GLU A 76 -14.89 6.76 3.58
CA GLU A 76 -14.14 6.12 4.66
C GLU A 76 -14.41 6.80 5.99
N HIS A 77 -14.29 8.14 6.05
CA HIS A 77 -14.61 8.94 7.23
C HIS A 77 -16.09 8.79 7.65
N MET A 78 -17.00 8.91 6.69
CA MET A 78 -18.45 8.85 6.97
C MET A 78 -18.90 7.48 7.50
N MET A 79 -18.17 6.40 7.23
CA MET A 79 -18.47 5.07 7.78
C MET A 79 -18.31 4.97 9.30
N PHE A 80 -17.72 5.99 9.94
CA PHE A 80 -17.62 6.13 11.40
C PHE A 80 -18.59 7.19 11.97
N LYS A 81 -19.33 7.90 11.10
CA LYS A 81 -20.18 9.04 11.47
C LYS A 81 -21.66 8.72 11.56
N GLY A 82 -22.03 7.45 11.49
CA GLY A 82 -23.36 6.99 11.78
C GLY A 82 -23.95 6.02 10.77
N SER A 83 -24.62 5.03 11.31
CA SER A 83 -25.44 4.04 10.62
C SER A 83 -26.71 3.78 11.43
N ALA A 84 -27.60 2.90 10.97
CA ALA A 84 -28.90 2.70 11.62
C ALA A 84 -28.79 2.32 13.11
N ASN A 85 -27.78 1.52 13.49
CA ASN A 85 -27.63 1.01 14.85
C ASN A 85 -26.43 1.61 15.61
N TYR A 86 -25.60 2.43 14.96
CA TYR A 86 -24.41 3.03 15.55
C TYR A 86 -24.38 4.53 15.24
N GLY A 87 -24.48 5.35 16.29
CA GLY A 87 -24.35 6.81 16.16
C GLY A 87 -22.90 7.26 15.95
N PRO A 88 -22.68 8.57 15.67
CA PRO A 88 -21.35 9.13 15.50
C PRO A 88 -20.41 8.81 16.69
N GLY A 89 -19.19 8.30 16.42
CA GLY A 89 -18.21 7.92 17.43
C GLY A 89 -18.58 6.70 18.29
N GLU A 90 -19.74 6.08 18.03
CA GLU A 90 -20.17 4.91 18.83
C GLU A 90 -19.35 3.66 18.48
N ILE A 91 -18.96 3.48 17.25
CA ILE A 91 -18.11 2.37 16.81
C ILE A 91 -16.80 2.38 17.59
N ASP A 92 -16.10 3.51 17.64
CA ASP A 92 -14.83 3.65 18.34
C ASP A 92 -14.99 3.41 19.85
N ARG A 93 -16.01 4.04 20.45
CA ARG A 93 -16.30 3.88 21.88
C ARG A 93 -16.60 2.43 22.26
N ARG A 94 -17.41 1.71 21.45
CA ARG A 94 -17.70 0.30 21.69
C ARG A 94 -16.48 -0.58 21.50
N THR A 95 -15.70 -0.34 20.45
CA THR A 95 -14.46 -1.07 20.18
C THR A 95 -13.49 -0.91 21.35
N GLN A 96 -13.24 0.31 21.80
CA GLN A 96 -12.35 0.59 22.92
C GLN A 96 -12.88 0.01 24.25
N ALA A 97 -14.18 0.12 24.51
CA ALA A 97 -14.81 -0.45 25.72
C ALA A 97 -14.65 -1.99 25.80
N GLN A 98 -14.52 -2.64 24.67
CA GLN A 98 -14.27 -4.08 24.57
C GLN A 98 -12.77 -4.45 24.49
N GLY A 99 -11.88 -3.46 24.63
CA GLY A 99 -10.43 -3.66 24.54
C GLY A 99 -9.93 -3.95 23.13
N GLY A 100 -10.71 -3.62 22.11
CA GLY A 100 -10.35 -3.75 20.71
C GLY A 100 -9.72 -2.48 20.13
N SER A 101 -9.31 -2.59 18.88
CA SER A 101 -8.87 -1.47 18.05
C SER A 101 -9.49 -1.59 16.66
N ASN A 102 -9.71 -0.46 16.01
CA ASN A 102 -10.20 -0.38 14.64
C ASN A 102 -9.48 0.74 13.90
N ASN A 103 -9.44 0.64 12.60
CA ASN A 103 -9.02 1.70 11.70
C ASN A 103 -9.50 1.38 10.28
N ALA A 104 -9.23 2.28 9.34
CA ALA A 104 -9.50 2.11 7.93
C ALA A 104 -8.38 2.72 7.10
N PHE A 105 -8.36 2.44 5.81
CA PHE A 105 -7.53 3.13 4.85
C PHE A 105 -8.15 3.06 3.46
N THR A 106 -7.93 4.12 2.68
CA THR A 106 -8.31 4.23 1.28
C THR A 106 -7.06 4.37 0.42
N SER A 107 -7.04 3.68 -0.70
CA SER A 107 -6.05 3.85 -1.76
C SER A 107 -6.74 4.19 -3.08
N HIS A 108 -5.98 4.26 -4.16
CA HIS A 108 -6.60 4.41 -5.49
C HIS A 108 -7.44 3.20 -5.89
N ASP A 109 -7.12 2.00 -5.39
CA ASP A 109 -7.69 0.74 -5.87
C ASP A 109 -8.75 0.15 -4.94
N LEU A 110 -8.68 0.45 -3.65
CA LEU A 110 -9.49 -0.21 -2.64
C LEU A 110 -9.67 0.67 -1.38
N THR A 111 -10.73 0.34 -0.62
CA THR A 111 -10.97 0.87 0.73
C THR A 111 -11.15 -0.30 1.69
N ALA A 112 -10.46 -0.29 2.82
CA ALA A 112 -10.49 -1.38 3.78
C ALA A 112 -10.76 -0.86 5.20
N TYR A 113 -11.53 -1.64 5.94
CA TYR A 113 -11.88 -1.41 7.34
C TYR A 113 -11.45 -2.63 8.14
N TYR A 114 -10.85 -2.41 9.31
CA TYR A 114 -10.40 -3.53 10.11
C TYR A 114 -10.63 -3.32 11.60
N PHE A 115 -10.83 -4.45 12.28
CA PHE A 115 -10.97 -4.52 13.73
C PHE A 115 -10.05 -5.61 14.27
N SER A 116 -9.51 -5.39 15.45
CA SER A 116 -8.81 -6.39 16.23
C SER A 116 -9.41 -6.47 17.62
N PHE A 117 -9.81 -7.69 18.03
CA PHE A 117 -10.43 -7.95 19.31
C PHE A 117 -9.83 -9.21 19.97
N ALA A 118 -10.09 -9.39 21.24
CA ALA A 118 -9.94 -10.70 21.86
C ALA A 118 -10.90 -11.73 21.19
N ALA A 119 -10.50 -12.99 21.16
CA ALA A 119 -11.19 -14.06 20.41
C ALA A 119 -12.63 -14.33 20.89
N ASP A 120 -13.01 -13.88 22.07
CA ASP A 120 -14.36 -14.07 22.65
C ASP A 120 -15.37 -12.98 22.25
N ARG A 121 -14.94 -11.88 21.58
CA ARG A 121 -15.80 -10.70 21.30
C ARG A 121 -15.66 -10.05 19.91
N TRP A 122 -14.93 -10.64 19.00
CA TRP A 122 -14.70 -10.12 17.65
C TRP A 122 -15.96 -10.05 16.79
N GLN A 123 -17.02 -10.77 17.17
CA GLN A 123 -18.29 -10.82 16.42
C GLN A 123 -18.98 -9.47 16.31
N GLU A 124 -18.69 -8.54 17.22
CA GLU A 124 -19.18 -7.15 17.13
C GLU A 124 -18.77 -6.49 15.82
N ALA A 125 -17.55 -6.79 15.33
CA ALA A 125 -17.08 -6.29 14.05
C ALA A 125 -17.99 -6.67 12.88
N LEU A 126 -18.55 -7.89 12.86
CA LEU A 126 -19.44 -8.34 11.80
C LEU A 126 -20.74 -7.55 11.79
N ALA A 127 -21.31 -7.27 12.96
CA ALA A 127 -22.53 -6.48 13.09
C ALA A 127 -22.33 -5.03 12.65
N ILE A 128 -21.20 -4.43 13.04
CA ILE A 128 -20.81 -3.08 12.61
C ILE A 128 -20.66 -3.03 11.09
N GLU A 129 -19.92 -3.98 10.52
CA GLU A 129 -19.63 -4.02 9.08
C GLU A 129 -20.91 -4.20 8.25
N ARG A 130 -21.80 -5.09 8.69
CA ARG A 130 -23.08 -5.28 8.03
C ARG A 130 -23.95 -4.01 8.09
N ASP A 131 -24.02 -3.36 9.25
CA ASP A 131 -24.85 -2.18 9.45
C ASP A 131 -24.39 -1.02 8.56
N ARG A 132 -23.10 -0.68 8.59
CA ARG A 132 -22.57 0.41 7.76
C ARG A 132 -22.55 0.10 6.26
N MET A 133 -22.46 -1.17 5.85
CA MET A 133 -22.63 -1.58 4.47
C MET A 133 -24.05 -1.33 3.94
N THR A 134 -25.06 -1.51 4.78
CA THR A 134 -26.47 -1.55 4.33
C THR A 134 -27.29 -0.35 4.76
N ALA A 135 -26.89 0.35 5.81
CA ALA A 135 -27.73 1.35 6.49
C ALA A 135 -26.93 2.58 6.96
N LEU A 136 -25.94 2.97 6.15
CA LEU A 136 -25.17 4.20 6.39
C LEU A 136 -26.10 5.42 6.34
N THR A 137 -26.01 6.31 7.33
CA THR A 137 -26.98 7.41 7.51
C THR A 137 -26.66 8.60 6.62
N LEU A 138 -25.40 8.98 6.50
CA LEU A 138 -24.92 10.18 5.80
C LEU A 138 -25.71 11.43 6.25
N ASP A 139 -25.73 11.67 7.56
CA ASP A 139 -26.40 12.86 8.12
C ASP A 139 -25.82 14.13 7.51
N PRO A 140 -26.65 15.08 7.01
CA PRO A 140 -26.17 16.29 6.36
C PRO A 140 -25.27 17.17 7.24
N ALA A 141 -25.49 17.19 8.55
CA ALA A 141 -24.65 17.95 9.47
C ALA A 141 -23.27 17.28 9.63
N GLU A 142 -23.24 15.94 9.74
CA GLU A 142 -22.00 15.18 9.79
C GLU A 142 -21.21 15.29 8.46
N VAL A 143 -21.87 15.20 7.30
CA VAL A 143 -21.23 15.43 5.98
C VAL A 143 -20.60 16.82 5.91
N THR A 144 -21.30 17.84 6.40
CA THR A 144 -20.77 19.21 6.40
C THR A 144 -19.58 19.36 7.34
N SER A 145 -19.66 18.80 8.53
CA SER A 145 -18.56 18.81 9.52
C SER A 145 -17.35 18.06 9.01
N GLU A 146 -17.56 16.86 8.48
CA GLU A 146 -16.47 16.00 8.07
C GLU A 146 -15.74 16.51 6.82
N ARG A 147 -16.46 17.22 5.93
CA ARG A 147 -15.80 17.93 4.82
C ARG A 147 -14.75 18.92 5.33
N GLN A 148 -15.01 19.63 6.42
CA GLN A 148 -14.02 20.55 6.99
C GLN A 148 -12.81 19.79 7.54
N VAL A 149 -13.03 18.65 8.20
CA VAL A 149 -11.95 17.79 8.69
C VAL A 149 -11.05 17.31 7.52
N ILE A 150 -11.66 16.86 6.42
CA ILE A 150 -10.91 16.39 5.23
C ILE A 150 -10.16 17.55 4.55
N LEU A 151 -10.75 18.75 4.51
CA LEU A 151 -10.06 19.94 3.98
C LEU A 151 -8.87 20.34 4.88
N GLU A 152 -8.99 20.23 6.19
CA GLU A 152 -7.88 20.43 7.13
C GLU A 152 -6.81 19.36 6.94
N GLU A 153 -7.20 18.10 6.77
CA GLU A 153 -6.25 17.01 6.46
C GLU A 153 -5.51 17.27 5.14
N LEU A 154 -6.22 17.68 4.09
CA LEU A 154 -5.60 18.04 2.81
C LEU A 154 -4.62 19.21 2.97
N ALA A 155 -4.92 20.20 3.82
CA ALA A 155 -4.01 21.29 4.14
C ALA A 155 -2.77 20.77 4.86
N MET A 156 -2.91 19.86 5.85
CA MET A 156 -1.77 19.23 6.52
C MET A 156 -0.84 18.50 5.54
N TYR A 157 -1.37 17.75 4.58
CA TYR A 157 -0.57 17.11 3.53
C TYR A 157 0.16 18.10 2.62
N ARG A 158 -0.42 19.29 2.39
CA ARG A 158 0.23 20.35 1.61
C ARG A 158 1.29 21.10 2.41
N ASP A 159 1.10 21.19 3.72
CA ASP A 159 2.01 21.88 4.63
C ASP A 159 3.19 20.97 5.04
N GLU A 160 3.04 19.64 4.97
CA GLU A 160 4.14 18.71 5.21
C GLU A 160 5.03 18.61 3.96
N PRO A 161 6.33 18.98 4.06
CA PRO A 161 7.18 19.08 2.87
C PRO A 161 7.36 17.79 2.08
N TRP A 162 7.39 16.62 2.74
CA TRP A 162 7.48 15.32 2.08
C TRP A 162 6.20 15.00 1.31
N ASP A 163 5.05 15.08 1.98
CA ASP A 163 3.74 14.77 1.38
C ASP A 163 3.47 15.69 0.18
N ALA A 164 3.74 16.98 0.35
CA ALA A 164 3.58 17.97 -0.71
C ALA A 164 4.47 17.68 -1.94
N LEU A 165 5.71 17.23 -1.73
CA LEU A 165 6.62 16.86 -2.81
C LEU A 165 6.15 15.56 -3.49
N GLU A 166 5.78 14.54 -2.73
CA GLU A 166 5.31 13.26 -3.24
C GLU A 166 4.02 13.41 -4.05
N LEU A 167 3.05 14.19 -3.59
CA LEU A 167 1.82 14.50 -4.34
C LEU A 167 2.14 15.18 -5.69
N ALA A 168 3.08 16.12 -5.70
CA ALA A 168 3.48 16.78 -6.93
C ALA A 168 4.20 15.84 -7.90
N VAL A 169 5.09 14.98 -7.40
CA VAL A 169 5.77 13.94 -8.20
C VAL A 169 4.77 12.94 -8.75
N GLN A 170 3.79 12.51 -7.96
CA GLN A 170 2.76 11.57 -8.37
C GLN A 170 1.87 12.14 -9.49
N ALA A 171 1.49 13.41 -9.40
CA ALA A 171 0.71 14.09 -10.43
C ALA A 171 1.46 14.13 -11.78
N GLU A 172 2.77 14.41 -11.75
CA GLU A 172 3.63 14.41 -12.94
C GLU A 172 3.93 13.00 -13.48
N LEU A 173 3.98 12.01 -12.59
CA LEU A 173 4.23 10.60 -12.96
C LEU A 173 3.03 9.99 -13.68
N PHE A 174 1.81 10.38 -13.31
CA PHE A 174 0.56 9.84 -13.84
C PHE A 174 -0.35 10.90 -14.48
N PRO A 175 0.12 11.64 -15.51
CA PRO A 175 -0.64 12.73 -16.08
C PRO A 175 -1.93 12.24 -16.76
N GLY A 176 -3.06 12.79 -16.33
CA GLY A 176 -4.38 12.43 -16.87
C GLY A 176 -4.87 11.03 -16.47
N HIS A 177 -4.13 10.30 -15.63
CA HIS A 177 -4.54 9.04 -15.06
C HIS A 177 -5.09 9.25 -13.65
N PRO A 178 -6.07 8.45 -13.16
CA PRO A 178 -6.60 8.58 -11.81
C PRO A 178 -5.54 8.50 -10.70
N TYR A 179 -4.45 7.77 -10.91
CA TYR A 179 -3.35 7.69 -9.95
C TYR A 179 -2.56 9.02 -9.78
N GLY A 180 -2.72 9.97 -10.69
CA GLY A 180 -2.15 11.32 -10.55
C GLY A 180 -3.01 12.26 -9.71
N VAL A 181 -4.20 11.83 -9.28
CA VAL A 181 -5.09 12.61 -8.41
C VAL A 181 -4.90 12.13 -6.97
N PRO A 182 -4.74 13.03 -5.98
CA PRO A 182 -4.66 12.62 -4.58
C PRO A 182 -5.88 11.81 -4.14
N VAL A 183 -5.68 10.77 -3.34
CA VAL A 183 -6.78 9.96 -2.77
C VAL A 183 -7.72 10.81 -1.89
N LEU A 184 -7.17 11.84 -1.23
CA LEU A 184 -7.96 12.82 -0.47
C LEU A 184 -8.84 13.69 -1.38
N GLY A 185 -8.59 13.70 -2.68
CA GLY A 185 -9.25 14.58 -3.63
C GLY A 185 -8.63 15.97 -3.75
N THR A 186 -9.37 16.86 -4.41
CA THR A 186 -9.00 18.27 -4.55
C THR A 186 -10.01 19.17 -3.84
N GLU A 187 -9.61 20.36 -3.41
CA GLU A 187 -10.52 21.29 -2.75
C GLU A 187 -11.79 21.59 -3.55
N PRO A 188 -11.73 21.87 -4.88
CA PRO A 188 -12.92 22.09 -5.67
C PRO A 188 -13.85 20.87 -5.71
N ASP A 189 -13.28 19.67 -5.83
CA ASP A 189 -14.07 18.45 -5.90
C ASP A 189 -14.70 18.12 -4.54
N LEU A 190 -13.95 18.28 -3.43
CA LEU A 190 -14.46 18.10 -2.06
C LEU A 190 -15.60 19.08 -1.76
N ALA A 191 -15.51 20.31 -2.23
CA ALA A 191 -16.60 21.31 -2.11
C ALA A 191 -17.85 20.91 -2.92
N ALA A 192 -17.67 20.20 -4.03
CA ALA A 192 -18.76 19.75 -4.90
C ALA A 192 -19.40 18.43 -4.43
N LEU A 193 -18.73 17.65 -3.57
CA LEU A 193 -19.29 16.41 -3.00
C LEU A 193 -20.42 16.74 -2.03
N ASP A 194 -21.62 16.30 -2.33
CA ASP A 194 -22.79 16.41 -1.46
C ASP A 194 -23.22 15.03 -0.93
N ARG A 195 -24.20 15.04 -0.03
CA ARG A 195 -24.77 13.82 0.54
C ARG A 195 -25.27 12.85 -0.52
N GLU A 196 -25.90 13.37 -1.56
CA GLU A 196 -26.49 12.61 -2.65
C GLU A 196 -25.40 11.89 -3.45
N SER A 197 -24.31 12.58 -3.79
CA SER A 197 -23.14 12.02 -4.47
C SER A 197 -22.50 10.91 -3.66
N LEU A 198 -22.32 11.13 -2.35
CA LEU A 198 -21.76 10.13 -1.43
C LEU A 198 -22.69 8.92 -1.32
N ALA A 199 -24.01 9.13 -1.24
CA ALA A 199 -24.99 8.06 -1.18
C ALA A 199 -25.01 7.23 -2.47
N GLU A 200 -24.93 7.85 -3.65
CA GLU A 200 -24.81 7.17 -4.94
C GLU A 200 -23.55 6.31 -5.01
N PHE A 201 -22.41 6.86 -4.58
CA PHE A 201 -21.14 6.15 -4.55
C PHE A 201 -21.17 4.96 -3.58
N HIS A 202 -21.67 5.16 -2.37
CA HIS A 202 -21.88 4.09 -1.40
C HIS A 202 -22.79 2.99 -1.94
N GLN A 203 -23.99 3.34 -2.44
CA GLN A 203 -24.93 2.38 -3.01
C GLN A 203 -24.38 1.61 -4.19
N ARG A 204 -23.50 2.22 -4.98
CA ARG A 204 -22.88 1.58 -6.14
C ARG A 204 -21.83 0.58 -5.74
N PHE A 205 -20.94 0.92 -4.82
CA PHE A 205 -19.71 0.17 -4.58
C PHE A 205 -19.66 -0.60 -3.26
N TYR A 206 -20.37 -0.15 -2.20
CA TYR A 206 -20.34 -0.78 -0.88
C TYR A 206 -21.39 -1.89 -0.79
N ARG A 207 -21.12 -2.98 -1.50
CA ARG A 207 -22.01 -4.13 -1.64
C ARG A 207 -21.26 -5.43 -1.41
N PRO A 208 -21.96 -6.51 -0.96
CA PRO A 208 -21.34 -7.80 -0.74
C PRO A 208 -20.57 -8.34 -1.95
N ALA A 209 -21.12 -8.19 -3.17
CA ALA A 209 -20.48 -8.68 -4.39
C ALA A 209 -19.18 -7.93 -4.77
N ASN A 210 -18.90 -6.75 -4.17
CA ASN A 210 -17.68 -5.98 -4.32
C ASN A 210 -16.76 -6.08 -3.10
N ALA A 211 -17.16 -6.87 -2.10
CA ALA A 211 -16.48 -6.95 -0.82
C ALA A 211 -15.79 -8.30 -0.59
N LEU A 212 -14.72 -8.23 0.15
CA LEU A 212 -13.97 -9.36 0.67
C LEU A 212 -13.85 -9.22 2.19
N LEU A 213 -14.27 -10.23 2.93
CA LEU A 213 -14.09 -10.32 4.38
C LEU A 213 -12.98 -11.35 4.70
N VAL A 214 -11.91 -10.89 5.30
CA VAL A 214 -10.88 -11.75 5.89
C VAL A 214 -11.07 -11.78 7.39
N VAL A 215 -11.06 -12.98 7.99
CA VAL A 215 -11.07 -13.17 9.44
C VAL A 215 -9.89 -14.05 9.81
N ALA A 216 -8.93 -13.49 10.52
CA ALA A 216 -7.70 -14.16 10.90
C ALA A 216 -7.54 -14.20 12.43
N GLY A 217 -7.10 -15.34 12.99
CA GLY A 217 -6.80 -15.46 14.39
C GLY A 217 -7.33 -16.73 15.04
N ASP A 218 -7.58 -16.66 16.35
CA ASP A 218 -8.13 -17.79 17.13
C ASP A 218 -9.63 -17.91 16.90
N ILE A 219 -9.97 -18.52 15.76
CA ILE A 219 -11.34 -18.76 15.31
C ILE A 219 -11.72 -20.23 15.42
N GLY A 220 -13.01 -20.46 15.72
CA GLY A 220 -13.61 -21.81 15.82
C GLY A 220 -14.26 -22.27 14.51
N PRO A 221 -14.65 -23.55 14.46
CA PRO A 221 -15.28 -24.12 13.25
C PRO A 221 -16.66 -23.50 12.93
N GLU A 222 -17.31 -22.86 13.89
CA GLU A 222 -18.60 -22.17 13.73
C GLU A 222 -18.48 -20.82 13.04
N THR A 223 -17.27 -20.30 12.87
CA THR A 223 -17.03 -18.95 12.31
C THR A 223 -17.66 -18.77 10.93
N ALA A 224 -17.50 -19.74 10.04
CA ALA A 224 -18.08 -19.68 8.69
C ALA A 224 -19.61 -19.56 8.73
N GLN A 225 -20.27 -20.38 9.54
CA GLN A 225 -21.73 -20.36 9.72
C GLN A 225 -22.22 -19.04 10.33
N ARG A 226 -21.48 -18.50 11.28
CA ARG A 226 -21.79 -17.21 11.91
C ARG A 226 -21.73 -16.07 10.92
N ILE A 227 -20.69 -16.00 10.08
CA ILE A 227 -20.56 -14.99 9.03
C ILE A 227 -21.69 -15.14 8.01
N GLU A 228 -22.01 -16.37 7.59
CA GLU A 228 -23.12 -16.63 6.68
C GLU A 228 -24.46 -16.15 7.26
N ALA A 229 -24.72 -16.40 8.55
CA ALA A 229 -25.93 -15.95 9.23
C ALA A 229 -25.99 -14.43 9.33
N GLU A 230 -24.87 -13.76 9.66
CA GLU A 230 -24.81 -12.30 9.77
C GLU A 230 -25.06 -11.60 8.44
N PHE A 231 -24.44 -12.08 7.34
CA PHE A 231 -24.59 -11.48 6.01
C PHE A 231 -25.72 -12.13 5.16
N ALA A 232 -26.59 -12.93 5.79
CA ALA A 232 -27.72 -13.52 5.11
C ALA A 232 -28.74 -12.48 4.61
N GLY A 233 -29.37 -12.78 3.49
CA GLY A 233 -30.45 -11.94 2.92
C GLY A 233 -29.97 -10.64 2.26
N LEU A 234 -28.68 -10.37 2.22
CA LEU A 234 -28.16 -9.24 1.49
C LEU A 234 -28.28 -9.46 -0.03
N PRO A 235 -28.60 -8.39 -0.80
CA PRO A 235 -28.79 -8.52 -2.22
C PRO A 235 -27.50 -8.89 -2.95
N SER A 236 -27.58 -9.88 -3.85
CA SER A 236 -26.50 -10.21 -4.78
C SER A 236 -26.69 -9.42 -6.06
N ALA A 237 -25.95 -8.32 -6.19
CA ALA A 237 -25.94 -7.53 -7.41
C ALA A 237 -24.50 -7.38 -7.89
N ALA A 238 -24.22 -7.85 -9.09
CA ALA A 238 -22.91 -7.64 -9.71
C ALA A 238 -22.62 -6.15 -9.89
N ILE A 239 -21.37 -5.77 -9.70
CA ILE A 239 -20.89 -4.41 -9.94
C ILE A 239 -20.05 -4.43 -11.21
N ALA A 240 -20.38 -3.53 -12.14
CA ALA A 240 -19.50 -3.22 -13.24
C ALA A 240 -18.52 -2.12 -12.77
N ARG A 241 -17.30 -2.50 -12.41
CA ARG A 241 -16.20 -1.57 -12.22
C ARG A 241 -15.77 -1.02 -13.58
N ALA A 242 -15.59 0.28 -13.69
CA ALA A 242 -15.08 0.87 -14.93
C ALA A 242 -13.67 0.32 -15.22
N THR A 243 -13.42 -0.03 -16.48
CA THR A 243 -12.07 -0.40 -16.90
C THR A 243 -11.24 0.88 -17.02
N VAL A 244 -10.26 1.02 -16.15
CA VAL A 244 -9.25 2.07 -16.25
C VAL A 244 -8.08 1.49 -17.04
N ALA A 245 -7.59 2.22 -18.03
CA ALA A 245 -6.38 1.82 -18.77
C ALA A 245 -5.18 1.81 -17.83
N GLY A 246 -4.16 1.00 -18.15
CA GLY A 246 -2.88 1.08 -17.45
C GLY A 246 -2.28 2.49 -17.54
N ALA A 247 -1.43 2.83 -16.58
CA ALA A 247 -0.79 4.12 -16.56
C ALA A 247 -0.04 4.39 -17.88
N PRO A 248 -0.13 5.60 -18.44
CA PRO A 248 0.59 5.95 -19.66
C PRO A 248 2.10 5.87 -19.43
N ALA A 249 2.84 5.43 -20.43
CA ALA A 249 4.29 5.53 -20.41
C ALA A 249 4.69 7.00 -20.33
N LEU A 250 5.61 7.30 -19.42
CA LEU A 250 6.20 8.63 -19.34
C LEU A 250 7.26 8.76 -20.43
N ASP A 251 7.16 9.80 -21.23
CA ASP A 251 8.14 10.09 -22.29
C ASP A 251 9.17 11.11 -21.78
N GLY A 252 10.41 10.63 -21.60
CA GLY A 252 11.54 11.45 -21.13
C GLY A 252 11.49 11.81 -19.65
N ALA A 253 12.54 12.51 -19.23
CA ALA A 253 12.66 13.00 -17.86
C ALA A 253 11.88 14.30 -17.67
N ARG A 254 11.18 14.39 -16.54
CA ARG A 254 10.52 15.62 -16.09
C ARG A 254 11.19 16.11 -14.82
N ARG A 255 11.26 17.42 -14.64
CA ARG A 255 11.77 18.05 -13.43
C ARG A 255 10.72 19.00 -12.87
N LEU A 256 10.46 18.90 -11.60
CA LEU A 256 9.70 19.90 -10.86
C LEU A 256 10.55 20.42 -9.70
N GLU A 257 10.40 21.69 -9.42
CA GLU A 257 11.08 22.37 -8.32
C GLU A 257 10.05 23.22 -7.56
N ARG A 258 10.16 23.20 -6.26
CA ARG A 258 9.34 23.99 -5.35
C ARG A 258 10.18 24.46 -4.18
N ARG A 259 9.66 25.42 -3.44
CA ARG A 259 10.26 25.84 -2.17
C ARG A 259 9.29 25.53 -1.05
N HIS A 260 9.72 24.73 -0.10
CA HIS A 260 8.90 24.34 1.04
C HIS A 260 9.74 23.67 2.13
N GLY A 261 9.60 24.16 3.37
CA GLY A 261 10.29 23.62 4.54
C GLY A 261 11.70 24.20 4.75
N GLU A 262 12.45 23.59 5.65
CA GLU A 262 13.74 24.09 6.13
C GLU A 262 14.96 23.40 5.50
N VAL A 263 14.78 22.20 4.94
CA VAL A 263 15.85 21.43 4.31
C VAL A 263 15.44 20.96 2.93
N ALA A 264 16.43 20.80 2.05
CA ALA A 264 16.16 20.31 0.70
C ALA A 264 15.76 18.82 0.74
N ARG A 265 14.74 18.46 -0.05
CA ARG A 265 14.25 17.11 -0.27
C ARG A 265 14.21 16.78 -1.74
N ILE A 266 14.59 15.57 -2.07
CA ILE A 266 14.65 15.10 -3.45
C ILE A 266 13.89 13.78 -3.56
N VAL A 267 13.06 13.65 -4.60
CA VAL A 267 12.41 12.40 -4.98
C VAL A 267 12.68 12.15 -6.47
N LEU A 268 13.32 11.03 -6.78
CA LEU A 268 13.36 10.50 -8.15
C LEU A 268 12.35 9.36 -8.25
N ALA A 269 11.31 9.54 -9.05
CA ALA A 269 10.33 8.51 -9.37
C ALA A 269 10.58 7.94 -10.77
N LEU A 270 10.74 6.61 -10.84
CA LEU A 270 10.97 5.86 -12.08
C LEU A 270 9.79 4.90 -12.29
N PRO A 271 9.05 4.99 -13.42
CA PRO A 271 7.94 4.08 -13.72
C PRO A 271 8.36 2.62 -13.66
N ALA A 272 7.52 1.79 -13.09
CA ALA A 272 7.70 0.35 -12.98
C ALA A 272 6.38 -0.37 -13.34
N PRO A 273 6.45 -1.63 -13.79
CA PRO A 273 5.27 -2.41 -14.11
C PRO A 273 4.51 -2.84 -12.85
N PRO A 274 3.19 -3.11 -12.97
CA PRO A 274 2.35 -3.54 -11.86
C PRO A 274 2.80 -4.88 -11.25
N PRO A 275 2.28 -5.24 -10.06
CA PRO A 275 2.69 -6.44 -9.32
C PRO A 275 2.55 -7.77 -10.06
N GLU A 276 1.66 -7.87 -11.05
CA GLU A 276 1.48 -9.09 -11.86
C GLU A 276 2.55 -9.30 -12.93
N HIS A 277 3.34 -8.27 -13.23
CA HIS A 277 4.36 -8.33 -14.26
C HIS A 277 5.52 -9.25 -13.84
N PRO A 278 6.09 -10.08 -14.75
CA PRO A 278 7.18 -10.99 -14.43
C PRO A 278 8.45 -10.31 -13.90
N ASP A 279 8.69 -9.05 -14.23
CA ASP A 279 9.84 -8.28 -13.77
C ASP A 279 9.69 -7.75 -12.34
N HIS A 280 8.47 -7.66 -11.85
CA HIS A 280 8.16 -7.02 -10.57
C HIS A 280 8.93 -7.63 -9.37
N PRO A 281 9.06 -8.96 -9.21
CA PRO A 281 9.85 -9.54 -8.14
C PRO A 281 11.32 -9.10 -8.13
N GLY A 282 11.93 -8.98 -9.31
CA GLY A 282 13.30 -8.51 -9.46
C GLY A 282 13.43 -7.01 -9.14
N LEU A 283 12.43 -6.21 -9.49
CA LEU A 283 12.40 -4.78 -9.14
C LEU A 283 12.28 -4.56 -7.64
N ARG A 284 11.54 -5.41 -6.95
CA ARG A 284 11.49 -5.41 -5.48
C ARG A 284 12.87 -5.66 -4.86
N LEU A 285 13.60 -6.65 -5.38
CA LEU A 285 14.98 -6.92 -4.95
C LEU A 285 15.91 -5.74 -5.29
N LEU A 286 15.75 -5.13 -6.46
CA LEU A 286 16.51 -3.97 -6.88
C LEU A 286 16.29 -2.76 -5.97
N ALA A 287 15.03 -2.46 -5.62
CA ALA A 287 14.68 -1.42 -4.64
C ALA A 287 15.32 -1.69 -3.26
N THR A 288 15.29 -2.95 -2.81
CA THR A 288 15.92 -3.36 -1.55
C THR A 288 17.43 -3.13 -1.55
N LEU A 289 18.13 -3.46 -2.64
CA LEU A 289 19.57 -3.22 -2.78
C LEU A 289 19.91 -1.73 -2.85
N LEU A 290 19.06 -0.94 -3.54
CA LEU A 290 19.24 0.50 -3.65
C LEU A 290 19.02 1.19 -2.30
N GLY A 291 17.88 0.97 -1.64
CA GLY A 291 17.47 1.78 -0.49
C GLY A 291 16.95 1.03 0.73
N GLY A 292 16.99 -0.32 0.74
CA GLY A 292 16.49 -1.15 1.84
C GLY A 292 17.41 -1.16 3.06
N GLY A 293 17.34 -0.11 3.88
CA GLY A 293 18.04 -0.01 5.16
C GLY A 293 19.50 0.48 5.07
N ARG A 294 20.20 0.43 6.22
CA ARG A 294 21.53 1.07 6.40
C ARG A 294 22.65 0.46 5.54
N THR A 295 22.51 -0.76 5.08
CA THR A 295 23.52 -1.44 4.25
C THR A 295 23.27 -1.27 2.75
N SER A 296 22.22 -0.57 2.36
CA SER A 296 21.88 -0.28 0.97
C SER A 296 22.86 0.67 0.28
N ARG A 297 22.85 0.71 -1.05
CA ARG A 297 23.75 1.56 -1.82
C ARG A 297 23.56 3.04 -1.53
N LEU A 298 22.31 3.50 -1.57
CA LEU A 298 21.99 4.91 -1.37
C LEU A 298 22.35 5.36 0.07
N HIS A 299 22.00 4.56 1.08
CA HIS A 299 22.36 4.92 2.44
C HIS A 299 23.87 5.04 2.62
N ARG A 300 24.64 4.08 2.12
CA ARG A 300 26.11 4.11 2.20
C ARG A 300 26.71 5.26 1.42
N ALA A 301 26.23 5.50 0.19
CA ALA A 301 26.82 6.53 -0.68
C ALA A 301 26.50 7.96 -0.20
N PHE A 302 25.31 8.19 0.34
CA PHE A 302 24.82 9.55 0.65
C PHE A 302 24.87 9.90 2.14
N VAL A 303 24.72 8.91 3.02
CA VAL A 303 24.68 9.13 4.48
C VAL A 303 26.03 8.78 5.11
N ASP A 304 26.48 7.52 4.97
CA ASP A 304 27.68 7.05 5.69
C ASP A 304 28.99 7.65 5.13
N VAL A 305 29.19 7.55 3.82
CA VAL A 305 30.46 7.94 3.16
C VAL A 305 30.36 9.37 2.60
N GLY A 306 29.27 9.66 1.91
CA GLY A 306 29.08 10.94 1.22
C GLY A 306 28.84 12.10 2.15
N GLN A 307 28.18 11.85 3.28
CA GLN A 307 27.73 12.88 4.23
C GLN A 307 27.02 14.05 3.53
N LEU A 308 26.15 13.71 2.55
CA LEU A 308 25.37 14.68 1.79
C LEU A 308 23.93 14.75 2.30
N CYS A 309 23.43 13.65 2.89
CA CYS A 309 22.04 13.52 3.28
C CYS A 309 21.89 13.04 4.72
N LEU A 310 20.82 13.47 5.36
CA LEU A 310 20.34 12.93 6.65
C LEU A 310 19.74 11.53 6.45
N ALA A 311 19.04 11.36 5.34
CA ALA A 311 18.41 10.11 4.96
C ALA A 311 18.48 9.88 3.45
N ALA A 312 18.59 8.62 3.05
CA ALA A 312 18.52 8.19 1.68
C ALA A 312 17.86 6.80 1.63
N SER A 313 16.82 6.65 0.81
CA SER A 313 16.05 5.42 0.68
C SER A 313 15.60 5.18 -0.75
N CYS A 314 15.18 3.95 -1.05
CA CYS A 314 14.47 3.61 -2.27
C CYS A 314 13.44 2.54 -1.95
N GLY A 315 12.23 2.73 -2.46
CA GLY A 315 11.11 1.80 -2.33
C GLY A 315 10.43 1.55 -3.66
N LEU A 316 9.64 0.50 -3.72
CA LEU A 316 8.74 0.22 -4.84
C LEU A 316 7.31 0.49 -4.37
N ALA A 317 6.74 1.60 -4.85
CA ALA A 317 5.34 1.95 -4.63
C ALA A 317 4.47 1.18 -5.63
N GLU A 318 3.49 0.45 -5.11
CA GLU A 318 2.71 -0.54 -5.86
C GLU A 318 1.23 -0.15 -5.88
N ALA A 319 0.62 -0.23 -7.06
CA ALA A 319 -0.82 -0.15 -7.26
C ALA A 319 -1.25 -1.21 -8.28
N GLU A 320 -2.56 -1.45 -8.44
CA GLU A 320 -3.06 -2.55 -9.29
C GLU A 320 -2.65 -2.40 -10.76
N LEU A 321 -2.60 -1.17 -11.28
CA LEU A 321 -2.37 -0.90 -12.70
C LEU A 321 -0.97 -0.37 -13.02
N ALA A 322 -0.18 -0.01 -12.01
CA ALA A 322 1.15 0.55 -12.16
C ALA A 322 1.97 0.41 -10.87
N ALA A 323 3.27 0.59 -10.99
CA ALA A 323 4.16 0.80 -9.87
C ALA A 323 5.21 1.86 -10.24
N HIS A 324 6.00 2.30 -9.27
CA HIS A 324 7.19 3.11 -9.52
C HIS A 324 8.23 2.89 -8.43
N LEU A 325 9.48 2.98 -8.81
CA LEU A 325 10.59 3.10 -7.88
C LEU A 325 10.69 4.55 -7.44
N ALA A 326 10.71 4.80 -6.13
CA ALA A 326 10.91 6.13 -5.55
C ALA A 326 12.20 6.13 -4.75
N CYS A 327 13.18 6.91 -5.19
CA CYS A 327 14.41 7.21 -4.45
C CYS A 327 14.23 8.56 -3.76
N SER A 328 14.30 8.59 -2.43
CA SER A 328 14.03 9.77 -1.61
C SER A 328 15.25 10.15 -0.79
N PHE A 329 15.56 11.46 -0.74
CA PHE A 329 16.74 12.01 -0.05
C PHE A 329 16.34 13.22 0.78
N GLU A 330 16.78 13.26 2.02
CA GLU A 330 16.75 14.44 2.87
C GLU A 330 18.18 15.00 2.94
N VAL A 331 18.40 16.13 2.29
CA VAL A 331 19.72 16.71 2.13
C VAL A 331 20.14 17.40 3.43
N LEU A 332 21.43 17.36 3.77
CA LEU A 332 21.95 18.11 4.91
C LEU A 332 21.75 19.64 4.71
N PRO A 333 21.58 20.44 5.75
CA PRO A 333 21.35 21.89 5.62
C PRO A 333 22.39 22.62 4.77
N ASP A 334 23.65 22.19 4.83
CA ASP A 334 24.75 22.74 4.02
C ASP A 334 25.08 21.85 2.80
N GLY A 335 24.18 20.92 2.44
CA GLY A 335 24.38 19.97 1.35
C GLY A 335 24.14 20.59 -0.02
N ASP A 336 24.75 20.01 -1.05
CA ASP A 336 24.62 20.39 -2.45
C ASP A 336 23.67 19.44 -3.18
N GLU A 337 22.49 19.92 -3.52
CA GLU A 337 21.45 19.14 -4.22
C GLU A 337 21.94 18.66 -5.60
N ALA A 338 22.76 19.45 -6.28
CA ALA A 338 23.31 19.09 -7.57
C ALA A 338 24.32 17.94 -7.45
N GLU A 339 25.08 17.89 -6.34
CA GLU A 339 25.97 16.77 -6.02
C GLU A 339 25.16 15.51 -5.69
N VAL A 340 24.05 15.64 -4.98
CA VAL A 340 23.13 14.51 -4.72
C VAL A 340 22.59 13.95 -6.03
N GLU A 341 22.10 14.80 -6.94
CA GLU A 341 21.58 14.38 -8.24
C GLU A 341 22.67 13.67 -9.08
N ARG A 342 23.85 14.25 -9.16
CA ARG A 342 24.97 13.67 -9.91
C ARG A 342 25.37 12.31 -9.35
N ARG A 343 25.52 12.19 -8.04
CA ARG A 343 25.88 10.93 -7.39
C ARG A 343 24.79 9.87 -7.52
N LEU A 344 23.53 10.27 -7.52
CA LEU A 344 22.41 9.36 -7.78
C LEU A 344 22.50 8.77 -9.18
N GLU A 345 22.77 9.59 -10.21
CA GLU A 345 22.96 9.09 -11.56
C GLU A 345 24.16 8.13 -11.65
N ASP A 346 25.26 8.42 -10.93
CA ASP A 346 26.42 7.52 -10.88
C ASP A 346 26.07 6.15 -10.25
N GLU A 347 25.28 6.12 -9.16
CA GLU A 347 24.85 4.86 -8.51
C GLU A 347 23.89 4.07 -9.40
N LEU A 348 22.95 4.74 -10.08
CA LEU A 348 22.05 4.10 -11.04
C LEU A 348 22.82 3.59 -12.27
N ALA A 349 23.77 4.36 -12.78
CA ALA A 349 24.65 3.94 -13.88
C ALA A 349 25.49 2.72 -13.50
N ALA A 350 26.04 2.70 -12.29
CA ALA A 350 26.84 1.54 -11.82
C ALA A 350 26.02 0.24 -11.84
N LEU A 351 24.72 0.28 -11.49
CA LEU A 351 23.85 -0.91 -11.57
C LEU A 351 23.50 -1.30 -13.00
N ARG A 352 23.41 -0.34 -13.92
CA ARG A 352 23.20 -0.63 -15.35
C ARG A 352 24.45 -1.21 -16.02
N ASP A 353 25.62 -0.73 -15.64
CA ASP A 353 26.89 -1.04 -16.30
C ASP A 353 27.55 -2.32 -15.78
N GLN A 354 27.37 -2.64 -14.50
CA GLN A 354 28.02 -3.78 -13.85
C GLN A 354 27.02 -4.61 -13.05
N PRO A 355 27.11 -5.95 -13.10
CA PRO A 355 26.32 -6.80 -12.24
C PRO A 355 26.71 -6.60 -10.77
N VAL A 356 25.74 -6.74 -9.87
CA VAL A 356 25.98 -6.70 -8.41
C VAL A 356 26.87 -7.87 -7.97
N GLY A 357 27.65 -7.66 -6.92
CA GLY A 357 28.45 -8.74 -6.33
C GLY A 357 27.57 -9.76 -5.60
N ASP A 358 28.06 -11.01 -5.54
CA ASP A 358 27.33 -12.13 -4.91
C ASP A 358 26.95 -11.84 -3.46
N GLU A 359 27.83 -11.24 -2.67
CA GLU A 359 27.57 -10.89 -1.26
C GLU A 359 26.46 -9.85 -1.13
N GLU A 360 26.43 -8.85 -2.00
CA GLU A 360 25.41 -7.82 -2.02
C GLU A 360 24.06 -8.42 -2.42
N LEU A 361 24.03 -9.23 -3.47
CA LEU A 361 22.83 -9.92 -3.95
C LEU A 361 22.22 -10.79 -2.85
N GLU A 362 23.02 -11.62 -2.21
CA GLU A 362 22.55 -12.50 -1.14
C GLU A 362 22.06 -11.74 0.07
N ARG A 363 22.70 -10.63 0.45
CA ARG A 363 22.21 -9.74 1.51
C ARG A 363 20.84 -9.14 1.18
N GLY A 364 20.63 -8.67 -0.07
CA GLY A 364 19.32 -8.15 -0.49
C GLY A 364 18.23 -9.21 -0.41
N LYS A 365 18.52 -10.45 -0.83
CA LYS A 365 17.59 -11.58 -0.69
C LYS A 365 17.26 -11.89 0.77
N GLN A 366 18.25 -11.82 1.66
CA GLN A 366 18.03 -12.01 3.11
C GLN A 366 17.09 -10.96 3.69
N ILE A 367 17.28 -9.71 3.32
CA ILE A 367 16.41 -8.61 3.78
C ILE A 367 14.97 -8.86 3.35
N LEU A 368 14.74 -9.19 2.07
CA LEU A 368 13.38 -9.49 1.57
C LEU A 368 12.71 -10.65 2.33
N VAL A 369 13.47 -11.71 2.64
CA VAL A 369 12.92 -12.83 3.40
C VAL A 369 12.65 -12.46 4.86
N ALA A 370 13.54 -11.68 5.47
CA ALA A 370 13.35 -11.22 6.85
C ALA A 370 12.09 -10.33 6.96
N ASP A 371 11.92 -9.39 6.04
CA ASP A 371 10.73 -8.52 5.98
C ASP A 371 9.45 -9.35 5.80
N TRP A 372 9.47 -10.34 4.91
CA TRP A 372 8.36 -11.26 4.73
C TRP A 372 8.01 -12.01 6.01
N VAL A 373 9.02 -12.58 6.70
CA VAL A 373 8.79 -13.32 7.94
C VAL A 373 8.23 -12.42 9.03
N PHE A 374 8.77 -11.23 9.22
CA PHE A 374 8.28 -10.28 10.22
C PHE A 374 6.84 -9.83 9.94
N GLN A 375 6.47 -9.65 8.67
CA GLN A 375 5.09 -9.36 8.30
C GLN A 375 4.12 -10.50 8.65
N GLN A 376 4.60 -11.74 8.72
CA GLN A 376 3.78 -12.90 9.07
C GLN A 376 3.65 -13.15 10.58
N GLU A 377 4.38 -12.44 11.44
CA GLU A 377 4.30 -12.64 12.89
C GLU A 377 2.98 -12.17 13.51
N ARG A 378 2.44 -11.05 13.03
CA ARG A 378 1.26 -10.42 13.61
C ARG A 378 -0.01 -10.87 12.89
N ILE A 379 -1.01 -11.34 13.64
CA ILE A 379 -2.32 -11.77 13.10
C ILE A 379 -2.96 -10.63 12.29
N HIS A 380 -2.89 -9.41 12.78
CA HIS A 380 -3.36 -8.22 12.05
C HIS A 380 -2.69 -8.10 10.67
N GLN A 381 -1.37 -8.22 10.60
CA GLN A 381 -0.64 -8.12 9.33
C GLN A 381 -0.96 -9.28 8.38
N GLN A 382 -1.15 -10.49 8.91
CA GLN A 382 -1.61 -11.64 8.13
C GLN A 382 -2.97 -11.36 7.48
N ALA A 383 -3.91 -10.78 8.24
CA ALA A 383 -5.24 -10.43 7.75
C ALA A 383 -5.19 -9.38 6.63
N ILE A 384 -4.42 -8.30 6.83
CA ILE A 384 -4.23 -7.24 5.82
C ILE A 384 -3.55 -7.79 4.57
N THR A 385 -2.44 -8.53 4.72
CA THR A 385 -1.72 -9.13 3.57
C THR A 385 -2.63 -10.05 2.77
N ALA A 386 -3.44 -10.88 3.45
CA ALA A 386 -4.40 -11.77 2.78
C ALA A 386 -5.50 -10.98 2.06
N ALA A 387 -6.02 -9.91 2.68
CA ALA A 387 -7.04 -9.07 2.06
C ALA A 387 -6.53 -8.37 0.80
N LEU A 388 -5.34 -7.77 0.86
CA LEU A 388 -4.70 -7.12 -0.29
C LEU A 388 -4.41 -8.13 -1.41
N ALA A 389 -3.84 -9.28 -1.08
CA ALA A 389 -3.56 -10.35 -2.06
C ALA A 389 -4.84 -10.85 -2.75
N LEU A 390 -5.91 -11.08 -1.98
CA LEU A 390 -7.20 -11.54 -2.51
C LEU A 390 -7.97 -10.45 -3.26
N ALA A 391 -7.73 -9.18 -2.98
CA ALA A 391 -8.27 -8.09 -3.78
C ALA A 391 -7.84 -8.22 -5.25
N HIS A 392 -6.60 -8.68 -5.48
CA HIS A 392 -6.04 -9.01 -6.79
C HIS A 392 -6.29 -10.46 -7.24
N GLY A 393 -7.04 -11.25 -6.46
CA GLY A 393 -7.49 -12.59 -6.82
C GLY A 393 -6.55 -13.75 -6.42
N ASP A 394 -5.33 -13.50 -5.98
CA ASP A 394 -4.33 -14.54 -5.68
C ASP A 394 -3.72 -14.40 -4.28
N LEU A 395 -4.20 -15.20 -3.33
CA LEU A 395 -3.69 -15.25 -1.95
C LEU A 395 -2.18 -15.59 -1.87
N GLU A 396 -1.67 -16.33 -2.85
CA GLU A 396 -0.27 -16.76 -2.88
C GLU A 396 0.65 -15.72 -3.55
N GLN A 397 0.10 -14.68 -4.15
CA GLN A 397 0.89 -13.70 -4.90
C GLN A 397 2.05 -13.08 -4.08
N PRO A 398 1.87 -12.62 -2.83
CA PRO A 398 2.97 -12.07 -2.05
C PRO A 398 4.11 -13.06 -1.81
N GLU A 399 3.77 -14.33 -1.50
CA GLU A 399 4.77 -15.41 -1.37
C GLU A 399 5.48 -15.68 -2.70
N LYS A 400 4.72 -15.74 -3.81
CA LYS A 400 5.29 -15.97 -5.16
C LYS A 400 6.27 -14.86 -5.56
N ILE A 401 5.95 -13.59 -5.21
CA ILE A 401 6.85 -12.46 -5.47
C ILE A 401 8.18 -12.66 -4.74
N VAL A 402 8.15 -12.96 -3.44
CA VAL A 402 9.38 -13.20 -2.66
C VAL A 402 10.15 -14.39 -3.23
N ARG A 403 9.50 -15.53 -3.50
CA ARG A 403 10.15 -16.71 -4.08
C ARG A 403 10.84 -16.43 -5.41
N ARG A 404 10.14 -15.73 -6.32
CA ARG A 404 10.71 -15.34 -7.61
C ARG A 404 11.86 -14.35 -7.46
N ALA A 405 11.80 -13.43 -6.52
CA ALA A 405 12.91 -12.53 -6.22
C ALA A 405 14.18 -13.30 -5.78
N LEU A 406 14.02 -14.41 -5.05
CA LEU A 406 15.15 -15.26 -4.65
C LEU A 406 15.80 -16.00 -5.84
N GLU A 407 15.09 -16.21 -6.94
CA GLU A 407 15.60 -16.85 -8.16
C GLU A 407 16.38 -15.89 -9.08
N VAL A 408 16.26 -14.57 -8.84
CA VAL A 408 16.95 -13.55 -9.65
C VAL A 408 18.47 -13.63 -9.41
N ASP A 409 19.25 -13.74 -10.48
CA ASP A 409 20.71 -13.67 -10.44
C ASP A 409 21.22 -12.25 -10.74
N ALA A 410 22.53 -12.04 -10.61
CA ALA A 410 23.16 -10.75 -10.81
C ALA A 410 22.99 -10.19 -12.24
N ASN A 411 22.99 -11.07 -13.25
CA ASN A 411 22.83 -10.65 -14.66
C ASN A 411 21.38 -10.26 -14.94
N ALA A 412 20.42 -11.05 -14.47
CA ALA A 412 18.99 -10.73 -14.58
C ALA A 412 18.68 -9.41 -13.87
N LEU A 413 19.27 -9.16 -12.70
CA LEU A 413 19.12 -7.91 -11.97
C LEU A 413 19.70 -6.71 -12.74
N GLN A 414 20.87 -6.89 -13.38
CA GLN A 414 21.47 -5.87 -14.24
C GLN A 414 20.58 -5.56 -15.46
N ASP A 415 19.98 -6.58 -16.07
CA ASP A 415 19.06 -6.38 -17.19
C ASP A 415 17.80 -5.61 -16.78
N LEU A 416 17.31 -5.82 -15.55
CA LEU A 416 16.25 -5.00 -14.96
C LEU A 416 16.72 -3.56 -14.75
N ALA A 417 17.92 -3.37 -14.19
CA ALA A 417 18.49 -2.04 -14.00
C ALA A 417 18.59 -1.27 -15.32
N ARG A 418 19.03 -1.91 -16.39
CA ARG A 418 19.10 -1.31 -17.74
C ARG A 418 17.73 -0.88 -18.28
N ARG A 419 16.68 -1.64 -17.99
CA ARG A 419 15.33 -1.36 -18.47
C ARG A 419 14.61 -0.28 -17.65
N TYR A 420 14.85 -0.23 -16.35
CA TYR A 420 14.02 0.57 -15.44
C TYR A 420 14.77 1.67 -14.68
N LEU A 421 16.10 1.68 -14.67
CA LEU A 421 16.88 2.67 -13.93
C LEU A 421 17.55 3.73 -14.83
N ASP A 422 17.12 3.90 -16.07
CA ASP A 422 17.55 5.06 -16.88
C ASP A 422 16.56 6.23 -16.74
N PRO A 423 16.90 7.28 -15.97
CA PRO A 423 15.99 8.40 -15.76
C PRO A 423 15.63 9.13 -17.06
N ARG A 424 16.47 9.04 -18.11
CA ARG A 424 16.23 9.70 -19.40
C ARG A 424 15.15 9.00 -20.21
N ALA A 425 14.90 7.71 -19.97
CA ALA A 425 13.86 6.96 -20.66
C ALA A 425 12.46 7.36 -20.20
N GLY A 426 12.34 7.83 -18.95
CA GLY A 426 11.09 8.31 -18.35
C GLY A 426 11.26 8.39 -16.83
N SER A 427 11.15 9.57 -16.27
CA SER A 427 11.22 9.80 -14.83
C SER A 427 10.58 11.12 -14.42
N VAL A 428 10.32 11.24 -13.12
CA VAL A 428 10.02 12.53 -12.49
C VAL A 428 11.07 12.78 -11.41
N PHE A 429 11.80 13.89 -11.52
CA PHE A 429 12.75 14.36 -10.53
C PHE A 429 12.14 15.58 -9.83
N GLY A 430 11.70 15.37 -8.60
CA GLY A 430 11.13 16.41 -7.75
C GLY A 430 12.14 16.92 -6.75
N VAL A 431 12.23 18.23 -6.61
CA VAL A 431 13.08 18.91 -5.63
C VAL A 431 12.22 19.87 -4.82
N SER A 432 12.29 19.80 -3.51
CA SER A 432 11.80 20.82 -2.60
C SER A 432 13.01 21.50 -1.95
N LEU A 433 13.23 22.74 -2.29
CA LEU A 433 14.30 23.59 -1.71
C LEU A 433 13.79 24.27 -0.43
N PRO A 434 14.67 24.67 0.49
CA PRO A 434 14.29 25.49 1.62
C PRO A 434 13.59 26.78 1.17
N GLU A 435 12.68 27.28 2.01
CA GLU A 435 12.10 28.60 1.82
C GLU A 435 13.19 29.68 2.03
N ASP A 436 13.08 30.78 1.26
CA ASP A 436 13.98 31.92 1.45
C ASP A 436 13.69 32.57 2.83
N GLU A 437 14.72 32.90 3.63
CA GLU A 437 14.59 33.57 4.93
C GLU A 437 13.93 34.96 4.81
#